data_45317e7fde9197fca2fb4bdd63140a20
#
_entry.id   45317e7fde9197fca2fb4bdd63140a20
#
_cell.length_a   1.000
_cell.length_b   1.000
_cell.length_c   1.000
_cell.angle_alpha   90.00
_cell.angle_beta   90.00
_cell.angle_gamma   90.00
#
_symmetry.space_group_name_H-M   'P 1'
#
loop_
_entity.id
_entity.type
_entity.pdbx_description
1 polymer ?
#
loop_
_entity_poly.entity_id
_entity_poly.type
_entity_poly.pdbx_seq_one_letter_code
_entity_poly.pdbx_strand_id
1 'polypeptide(L)'
;MAKTKATQKRIGPKKLAPIGLWVSGIALIVTILLSIVKLLAFAQIYTIPNIQTFNWILWVSAAIIILGLAAFALLDPQHMRELITGRQARYGSNAVIMLVAFFGILLVLNILIFQNPGKPLDLTEDKQNSLAPETLSTLKALPQTVHATAFFTTQTDPSTAQKLLTNYKNNSNGKFTYEFVNPDQNPLVAQQAGITGDGKIYLQMGTQHEIVATATEQDVTSAMIRLMNPSKQTIYFLTGHGERDIQNSGNTAYTVAMAALEAKNYVIKPLNLIADNKIPTDASVIVIAGPTKPISISEETLLQDYITKGGAVVIMQEPTPLTQFGTSPDPLSTYLATDWGITFDNDLVIDTNSNQPLYAVAATYGKHPITEKLQGLVSFFPTARSLVIASNAPNAPMALISTTSSAWGETDFSSLQSNGQVSFQQGKDIPGPLTLAVVAQNTTGGHLIVFGDADFASDAFFSQYANGDMFINAIDWAGGQTQLINLTSPSAIARTFVLPSSLWLLVMAISFLCILPGVIIAGGVVSWLIRRSRG
;
A
#
# COMPACT_ATOMS: atom_id res chain seq x y z
N MET A 1 -55.58 83.31 14.17
CA MET A 1 -54.68 82.30 14.78
C MET A 1 -55.41 80.97 14.84
N ALA A 2 -55.18 80.08 13.90
CA ALA A 2 -55.74 78.73 13.83
C ALA A 2 -54.72 77.73 14.28
N LYS A 3 -54.92 77.09 15.41
CA LYS A 3 -54.06 75.99 15.92
C LYS A 3 -54.36 74.69 15.17
N THR A 4 -53.44 74.29 14.30
CA THR A 4 -53.45 72.97 13.65
C THR A 4 -53.17 71.89 14.70
N LYS A 5 -54.11 71.07 15.03
CA LYS A 5 -53.91 69.85 15.84
C LYS A 5 -53.28 68.77 15.01
N ALA A 6 -52.02 68.40 15.27
CA ALA A 6 -51.39 67.24 14.70
C ALA A 6 -52.11 65.97 15.19
N THR A 7 -52.75 65.27 14.28
CA THR A 7 -53.39 63.97 14.55
C THR A 7 -52.29 62.88 14.59
N GLN A 8 -51.88 62.45 15.77
CA GLN A 8 -51.04 61.24 15.96
C GLN A 8 -51.81 60.02 15.42
N LYS A 9 -51.39 59.50 14.30
CA LYS A 9 -51.96 58.31 13.68
C LYS A 9 -51.55 57.10 14.52
N ARG A 10 -52.46 56.67 15.47
CA ARG A 10 -52.27 55.46 16.25
C ARG A 10 -52.18 54.26 15.30
N ILE A 11 -51.02 53.60 15.28
CA ILE A 11 -50.80 52.35 14.55
C ILE A 11 -51.68 51.26 15.13
N GLY A 12 -52.72 50.84 14.41
CA GLY A 12 -53.66 49.81 14.89
C GLY A 12 -52.91 48.47 15.16
N PRO A 13 -53.37 47.70 16.15
CA PRO A 13 -52.67 46.48 16.61
C PRO A 13 -52.45 45.47 15.52
N LYS A 14 -53.24 45.38 14.48
CA LYS A 14 -53.05 44.50 13.30
C LYS A 14 -51.81 44.82 12.48
N LYS A 15 -51.28 46.06 12.50
CA LYS A 15 -50.06 46.44 11.79
C LYS A 15 -48.78 45.98 12.48
N LEU A 16 -48.86 45.59 13.76
CA LEU A 16 -47.73 45.06 14.55
C LEU A 16 -47.64 43.53 14.50
N ALA A 17 -48.70 42.86 14.08
CA ALA A 17 -48.74 41.38 14.03
C ALA A 17 -47.57 40.76 13.19
N PRO A 18 -47.20 41.26 11.99
CA PRO A 18 -46.08 40.67 11.23
C PRO A 18 -44.74 40.68 11.95
N ILE A 19 -44.53 41.63 12.88
CA ILE A 19 -43.29 41.71 13.68
C ILE A 19 -43.12 40.46 14.53
N GLY A 20 -44.21 39.96 15.16
CA GLY A 20 -44.19 38.73 15.94
C GLY A 20 -43.78 37.52 15.10
N LEU A 21 -44.26 37.45 13.86
CA LEU A 21 -43.90 36.36 12.93
C LEU A 21 -42.41 36.42 12.52
N TRP A 22 -41.90 37.62 12.19
CA TRP A 22 -40.50 37.82 11.86
C TRP A 22 -39.56 37.50 13.01
N VAL A 23 -39.88 37.94 14.21
CA VAL A 23 -39.12 37.66 15.43
C VAL A 23 -39.07 36.14 15.70
N SER A 24 -40.22 35.46 15.57
CA SER A 24 -40.28 34.01 15.70
C SER A 24 -39.45 33.29 14.63
N GLY A 25 -39.48 33.77 13.38
CA GLY A 25 -38.69 33.20 12.28
C GLY A 25 -37.19 33.31 12.53
N ILE A 26 -36.72 34.48 12.96
CA ILE A 26 -35.31 34.70 13.30
C ILE A 26 -34.89 33.82 14.48
N ALA A 27 -35.71 33.78 15.53
CA ALA A 27 -35.46 32.95 16.71
C ALA A 27 -35.41 31.45 16.35
N LEU A 28 -36.25 31.00 15.42
CA LEU A 28 -36.24 29.62 14.92
C LEU A 28 -34.89 29.27 14.23
N ILE A 29 -34.42 30.16 13.37
CA ILE A 29 -33.10 29.97 12.69
C ILE A 29 -31.98 29.87 13.73
N VAL A 30 -32.00 30.77 14.74
CA VAL A 30 -31.01 30.75 15.83
C VAL A 30 -31.07 29.44 16.61
N THR A 31 -32.30 28.98 16.96
CA THR A 31 -32.49 27.73 17.69
C THR A 31 -31.97 26.51 16.90
N ILE A 32 -32.23 26.48 15.60
CA ILE A 32 -31.72 25.41 14.70
C ILE A 32 -30.17 25.42 14.68
N LEU A 33 -29.57 26.60 14.50
CA LEU A 33 -28.10 26.71 14.48
C LEU A 33 -27.48 26.28 15.82
N LEU A 34 -28.04 26.71 16.94
CA LEU A 34 -27.57 26.27 18.26
C LEU A 34 -27.76 24.77 18.47
N SER A 35 -28.86 24.19 17.98
CA SER A 35 -29.12 22.76 18.06
C SER A 35 -28.09 21.95 17.25
N ILE A 36 -27.69 22.45 16.08
CA ILE A 36 -26.62 21.87 15.26
C ILE A 36 -25.28 21.91 16.01
N VAL A 37 -24.93 23.06 16.63
CA VAL A 37 -23.68 23.17 17.43
C VAL A 37 -23.71 22.21 18.61
N LYS A 38 -24.87 22.03 19.27
CA LYS A 38 -25.01 21.05 20.35
C LYS A 38 -24.86 19.61 19.88
N LEU A 39 -25.35 19.30 18.70
CA LEU A 39 -25.18 17.99 18.06
C LEU A 39 -23.70 17.71 17.72
N LEU A 40 -22.98 18.71 17.19
CA LEU A 40 -21.54 18.62 16.92
C LEU A 40 -20.72 18.43 18.21
N ALA A 41 -21.16 19.08 19.31
CA ALA A 41 -20.51 18.88 20.60
C ALA A 41 -20.80 17.49 21.19
N PHE A 42 -22.01 16.97 21.01
CA PHE A 42 -22.36 15.59 21.39
C PHE A 42 -21.53 14.56 20.57
N ALA A 43 -21.30 14.84 19.30
CA ALA A 43 -20.44 14.01 18.43
C ALA A 43 -18.93 14.18 18.70
N GLN A 44 -18.53 14.95 19.72
CA GLN A 44 -17.14 15.26 20.09
C GLN A 44 -16.32 15.98 19.00
N ILE A 45 -17.00 16.56 18.00
CA ILE A 45 -16.37 17.33 16.90
C ILE A 45 -16.04 18.77 17.36
N TYR A 46 -16.80 19.31 18.33
CA TYR A 46 -16.64 20.66 18.84
C TYR A 46 -16.85 20.71 20.36
N THR A 47 -16.03 21.47 21.07
CA THR A 47 -16.19 21.68 22.50
C THR A 47 -16.87 23.03 22.77
N ILE A 48 -17.99 23.02 23.50
CA ILE A 48 -18.70 24.25 23.90
C ILE A 48 -18.00 24.83 25.14
N PRO A 49 -17.39 26.04 25.06
CA PRO A 49 -16.61 26.59 26.19
C PRO A 49 -17.41 26.78 27.46
N ASN A 50 -18.71 27.16 27.36
CA ASN A 50 -19.61 27.35 28.51
C ASN A 50 -20.97 26.75 28.18
N ILE A 51 -21.20 25.52 28.63
CA ILE A 51 -22.43 24.76 28.36
C ILE A 51 -23.65 25.35 29.03
N GLN A 52 -23.49 26.00 30.20
CA GLN A 52 -24.63 26.60 30.92
C GLN A 52 -25.17 27.82 30.18
N THR A 53 -24.28 28.74 29.79
CA THR A 53 -24.66 29.93 29.00
C THR A 53 -25.25 29.52 27.65
N PHE A 54 -24.69 28.51 27.00
CA PHE A 54 -25.18 27.99 25.73
C PHE A 54 -26.62 27.44 25.86
N ASN A 55 -26.86 26.59 26.84
CA ASN A 55 -28.20 26.04 27.09
C ASN A 55 -29.21 27.16 27.44
N TRP A 56 -28.79 28.18 28.17
CA TRP A 56 -29.64 29.33 28.50
C TRP A 56 -30.06 30.08 27.23
N ILE A 57 -29.15 30.38 26.33
CA ILE A 57 -29.43 31.03 25.03
C ILE A 57 -30.39 30.17 24.19
N LEU A 58 -30.19 28.86 24.18
CA LEU A 58 -31.06 27.91 23.46
C LEU A 58 -32.51 27.93 24.01
N TRP A 59 -32.68 27.93 25.35
CA TRP A 59 -33.99 28.00 25.94
C TRP A 59 -34.66 29.36 25.76
N VAL A 60 -33.90 30.45 25.83
CA VAL A 60 -34.40 31.81 25.56
C VAL A 60 -34.86 31.94 24.11
N SER A 61 -34.09 31.43 23.15
CA SER A 61 -34.51 31.45 21.74
C SER A 61 -35.78 30.65 21.49
N ALA A 62 -35.95 29.50 22.13
CA ALA A 62 -37.18 28.71 22.07
C ALA A 62 -38.37 29.44 22.69
N ALA A 63 -38.19 30.13 23.83
CA ALA A 63 -39.22 30.94 24.44
C ALA A 63 -39.67 32.12 23.55
N ILE A 64 -38.73 32.77 22.86
CA ILE A 64 -39.01 33.86 21.91
C ILE A 64 -39.87 33.37 20.74
N ILE A 65 -39.64 32.15 20.23
CA ILE A 65 -40.49 31.55 19.19
C ILE A 65 -41.93 31.46 19.65
N ILE A 66 -42.13 30.90 20.85
CA ILE A 66 -43.49 30.71 21.42
C ILE A 66 -44.19 32.06 21.66
N LEU A 67 -43.48 33.02 22.26
CA LEU A 67 -44.03 34.35 22.55
C LEU A 67 -44.32 35.12 21.27
N GLY A 68 -43.48 35.06 20.25
CA GLY A 68 -43.70 35.74 18.97
C GLY A 68 -44.89 35.16 18.20
N LEU A 69 -45.02 33.83 18.17
CA LEU A 69 -46.20 33.16 17.58
C LEU A 69 -47.48 33.44 18.35
N ALA A 70 -47.44 33.48 19.68
CA ALA A 70 -48.57 33.84 20.52
C ALA A 70 -48.99 35.31 20.28
N ALA A 71 -48.04 36.23 20.22
CA ALA A 71 -48.29 37.61 19.88
C ALA A 71 -48.94 37.76 18.49
N PHE A 72 -48.43 37.05 17.47
CA PHE A 72 -49.04 37.03 16.14
C PHE A 72 -50.49 36.50 16.18
N ALA A 73 -50.71 35.38 16.84
CA ALA A 73 -52.04 34.76 16.98
C ALA A 73 -53.07 35.65 17.68
N LEU A 74 -52.64 36.41 18.70
CA LEU A 74 -53.49 37.33 19.45
C LEU A 74 -53.79 38.64 18.67
N LEU A 75 -52.81 39.15 17.90
CA LEU A 75 -52.94 40.40 17.17
C LEU A 75 -53.66 40.25 15.82
N ASP A 76 -53.54 39.08 15.17
CA ASP A 76 -54.20 38.78 13.89
C ASP A 76 -54.65 37.32 13.78
N PRO A 77 -55.74 36.94 14.50
CA PRO A 77 -56.21 35.55 14.53
C PRO A 77 -56.72 35.02 13.19
N GLN A 78 -57.15 35.92 12.29
CA GLN A 78 -57.66 35.53 10.98
C GLN A 78 -56.53 35.02 10.07
N HIS A 79 -55.41 35.77 9.95
CA HIS A 79 -54.23 35.34 9.19
C HIS A 79 -53.54 34.11 9.82
N MET A 80 -53.53 33.99 11.16
CA MET A 80 -53.03 32.80 11.84
C MET A 80 -53.84 31.55 11.45
N ARG A 81 -55.19 31.67 11.38
CA ARG A 81 -56.04 30.55 10.96
C ARG A 81 -55.82 30.19 9.51
N GLU A 82 -55.63 31.16 8.59
CA GLU A 82 -55.31 30.93 7.20
C GLU A 82 -53.92 30.27 7.02
N LEU A 83 -52.92 30.65 7.84
CA LEU A 83 -51.61 30.02 7.88
C LEU A 83 -51.67 28.55 8.30
N ILE A 84 -52.54 28.19 9.25
CA ILE A 84 -52.65 26.81 9.79
C ILE A 84 -53.56 25.94 8.91
N THR A 85 -54.64 26.49 8.32
CA THR A 85 -55.65 25.71 7.59
C THR A 85 -55.57 25.86 6.06
N GLY A 86 -54.76 26.78 5.54
CA GLY A 86 -54.63 27.10 4.11
C GLY A 86 -53.98 25.98 3.32
N ARG A 87 -54.14 26.04 1.98
CA ARG A 87 -53.50 25.10 1.07
C ARG A 87 -51.97 25.07 1.23
N GLN A 88 -51.35 26.21 1.54
CA GLN A 88 -49.91 26.31 1.81
C GLN A 88 -49.49 25.57 3.08
N ALA A 89 -50.36 25.53 4.12
CA ALA A 89 -50.08 24.76 5.32
C ALA A 89 -50.07 23.25 5.07
N ARG A 90 -50.96 22.74 4.22
CA ARG A 90 -50.98 21.32 3.87
C ARG A 90 -49.76 20.87 3.07
N TYR A 91 -49.28 21.70 2.14
CA TYR A 91 -48.04 21.38 1.38
C TYR A 91 -46.80 21.60 2.22
N GLY A 92 -46.76 22.64 3.06
CA GLY A 92 -45.67 22.94 3.97
C GLY A 92 -45.52 21.87 5.07
N SER A 93 -46.64 21.40 5.67
CA SER A 93 -46.60 20.35 6.67
C SER A 93 -46.08 19.02 6.11
N ASN A 94 -46.48 18.62 4.89
CA ASN A 94 -45.96 17.46 4.25
C ASN A 94 -44.45 17.56 4.01
N ALA A 95 -43.94 18.73 3.58
CA ALA A 95 -42.52 18.97 3.40
C ALA A 95 -41.75 18.86 4.76
N VAL A 96 -42.30 19.43 5.81
CA VAL A 96 -41.70 19.33 7.15
C VAL A 96 -41.71 17.90 7.67
N ILE A 97 -42.82 17.16 7.51
CA ILE A 97 -42.90 15.74 7.88
C ILE A 97 -41.87 14.90 7.11
N MET A 98 -41.75 15.10 5.78
CA MET A 98 -40.74 14.44 4.98
C MET A 98 -39.31 14.76 5.44
N LEU A 99 -39.04 16.02 5.78
CA LEU A 99 -37.73 16.45 6.24
C LEU A 99 -37.41 15.86 7.62
N VAL A 100 -38.36 15.83 8.54
CA VAL A 100 -38.20 15.16 9.85
C VAL A 100 -38.00 13.66 9.68
N ALA A 101 -38.79 13.03 8.82
CA ALA A 101 -38.63 11.59 8.52
C ALA A 101 -37.27 11.30 7.91
N PHE A 102 -36.81 12.12 6.98
CA PHE A 102 -35.48 11.98 6.34
C PHE A 102 -34.35 12.09 7.38
N PHE A 103 -34.35 13.12 8.20
CA PHE A 103 -33.35 13.27 9.27
C PHE A 103 -33.47 12.19 10.34
N GLY A 104 -34.70 11.76 10.66
CA GLY A 104 -34.93 10.63 11.55
C GLY A 104 -34.33 9.33 11.04
N ILE A 105 -34.49 9.03 9.74
CA ILE A 105 -33.90 7.86 9.09
C ILE A 105 -32.36 7.98 9.09
N LEU A 106 -31.83 9.15 8.75
CA LEU A 106 -30.37 9.38 8.79
C LEU A 106 -29.81 9.18 10.20
N LEU A 107 -30.52 9.64 11.22
CA LEU A 107 -30.08 9.48 12.61
C LEU A 107 -30.10 8.02 13.04
N VAL A 108 -31.15 7.26 12.68
CA VAL A 108 -31.23 5.81 12.95
C VAL A 108 -30.15 5.07 12.21
N LEU A 109 -29.92 5.37 10.93
CA LEU A 109 -28.83 4.77 10.15
C LEU A 109 -27.46 5.07 10.77
N ASN A 110 -27.24 6.31 11.20
CA ASN A 110 -25.99 6.71 11.86
C ASN A 110 -25.78 5.94 13.18
N ILE A 111 -26.82 5.79 14.01
CA ILE A 111 -26.74 5.01 15.25
C ILE A 111 -26.46 3.53 14.94
N LEU A 112 -27.12 2.95 13.94
CA LEU A 112 -26.90 1.54 13.56
C LEU A 112 -25.47 1.32 13.04
N ILE A 113 -24.93 2.25 12.24
CA ILE A 113 -23.55 2.20 11.76
C ILE A 113 -22.57 2.36 12.93
N PHE A 114 -22.86 3.26 13.87
CA PHE A 114 -22.00 3.50 15.04
C PHE A 114 -22.00 2.31 16.01
N GLN A 115 -23.14 1.64 16.21
CA GLN A 115 -23.24 0.45 17.07
C GLN A 115 -22.67 -0.82 16.42
N ASN A 116 -22.67 -0.88 15.10
CA ASN A 116 -22.11 -1.98 14.32
C ASN A 116 -21.08 -1.43 13.34
N PRO A 117 -19.90 -0.99 13.81
CA PRO A 117 -18.88 -0.53 12.90
C PRO A 117 -18.44 -1.71 12.04
N GLY A 118 -18.90 -1.77 10.79
CA GLY A 118 -18.35 -2.66 9.78
C GLY A 118 -16.85 -2.40 9.63
N LYS A 119 -16.15 -3.26 8.90
CA LYS A 119 -14.74 -2.98 8.58
C LYS A 119 -14.67 -1.59 7.96
N PRO A 120 -13.86 -0.67 8.51
CA PRO A 120 -13.74 0.68 7.97
C PRO A 120 -13.35 0.60 6.49
N LEU A 121 -14.16 1.22 5.62
CA LEU A 121 -13.86 1.31 4.21
C LEU A 121 -12.81 2.42 4.03
N ASP A 122 -11.60 2.02 3.71
CA ASP A 122 -10.54 2.97 3.40
C ASP A 122 -10.74 3.50 1.97
N LEU A 123 -11.18 4.74 1.87
CA LEU A 123 -11.43 5.45 0.61
C LEU A 123 -10.19 6.23 0.13
N THR A 124 -9.07 6.15 0.85
CA THR A 124 -7.82 6.75 0.36
C THR A 124 -7.31 5.95 -0.83
N GLU A 125 -6.76 6.64 -1.82
CA GLU A 125 -6.23 6.02 -3.06
C GLU A 125 -5.24 4.90 -2.75
N ASP A 126 -4.41 5.09 -1.72
CA ASP A 126 -3.35 4.17 -1.33
C ASP A 126 -3.67 3.37 -0.07
N LYS A 127 -4.92 3.36 0.36
CA LYS A 127 -5.34 2.64 1.57
C LYS A 127 -4.48 2.96 2.81
N GLN A 128 -4.09 4.23 2.99
CA GLN A 128 -3.19 4.69 4.08
C GLN A 128 -3.70 4.35 5.49
N ASN A 129 -4.98 4.11 5.64
CA ASN A 129 -5.59 3.72 6.91
C ASN A 129 -5.79 2.21 7.03
N SER A 130 -5.35 1.44 6.03
CA SER A 130 -5.39 -0.02 6.00
C SER A 130 -3.97 -0.56 6.04
N LEU A 131 -3.80 -1.78 6.57
CA LEU A 131 -2.52 -2.47 6.53
C LEU A 131 -2.20 -2.90 5.09
N ALA A 132 -0.92 -2.89 4.75
CA ALA A 132 -0.41 -3.38 3.47
C ALA A 132 -0.78 -4.85 3.25
N PRO A 133 -0.95 -5.30 2.00
CA PRO A 133 -1.27 -6.70 1.68
C PRO A 133 -0.27 -7.70 2.28
N GLU A 134 1.01 -7.34 2.36
CA GLU A 134 2.11 -8.09 2.93
C GLU A 134 1.90 -8.29 4.43
N THR A 135 1.58 -7.21 5.15
CA THR A 135 1.24 -7.25 6.58
C THR A 135 0.03 -8.14 6.85
N LEU A 136 -1.03 -8.00 6.03
CA LEU A 136 -2.22 -8.85 6.15
C LEU A 136 -1.90 -10.33 5.89
N SER A 137 -1.00 -10.62 4.96
CA SER A 137 -0.52 -11.97 4.68
C SER A 137 0.27 -12.54 5.86
N THR A 138 1.16 -11.74 6.45
CA THR A 138 1.93 -12.08 7.65
C THR A 138 1.00 -12.39 8.85
N LEU A 139 0.01 -11.53 9.11
CA LEU A 139 -0.96 -11.75 10.19
C LEU A 139 -1.78 -13.03 10.01
N LYS A 140 -2.14 -13.40 8.78
CA LYS A 140 -2.83 -14.67 8.49
C LYS A 140 -1.94 -15.87 8.69
N ALA A 141 -0.65 -15.75 8.36
CA ALA A 141 0.35 -16.82 8.46
C ALA A 141 0.83 -17.09 9.89
N LEU A 142 0.53 -16.21 10.86
CA LEU A 142 0.98 -16.40 12.24
C LEU A 142 0.64 -17.79 12.78
N PRO A 143 1.65 -18.59 13.21
CA PRO A 143 1.41 -19.93 13.75
C PRO A 143 0.84 -19.88 15.18
N GLN A 144 1.19 -18.85 15.95
CA GLN A 144 0.79 -18.65 17.34
C GLN A 144 0.41 -17.18 17.58
N THR A 145 -0.15 -16.90 18.76
CA THR A 145 -0.48 -15.53 19.17
C THR A 145 0.79 -14.73 19.43
N VAL A 146 0.85 -13.53 18.87
CA VAL A 146 1.85 -12.51 19.14
C VAL A 146 1.29 -11.53 20.16
N HIS A 147 2.03 -11.26 21.22
CA HIS A 147 1.75 -10.21 22.18
C HIS A 147 2.73 -9.06 22.03
N ALA A 148 2.20 -7.84 21.85
CA ALA A 148 2.99 -6.62 21.71
C ALA A 148 2.87 -5.78 22.98
N THR A 149 3.99 -5.51 23.67
CA THR A 149 4.06 -4.55 24.76
C THR A 149 4.72 -3.27 24.26
N ALA A 150 3.96 -2.20 24.14
CA ALA A 150 4.42 -0.91 23.64
C ALA A 150 4.86 -0.01 24.82
N PHE A 151 6.13 0.34 24.85
CA PHE A 151 6.73 1.14 25.92
C PHE A 151 6.75 2.62 25.53
N PHE A 152 5.85 3.41 26.12
CA PHE A 152 5.70 4.83 25.84
C PHE A 152 5.62 5.61 27.16
N THR A 153 6.46 6.65 27.28
CA THR A 153 6.38 7.62 28.39
C THR A 153 5.27 8.64 28.13
N THR A 154 5.01 9.50 29.11
CA THR A 154 4.09 10.63 28.93
C THR A 154 4.64 11.73 28.01
N GLN A 155 5.90 11.64 27.60
CA GLN A 155 6.56 12.63 26.73
C GLN A 155 6.40 12.32 25.25
N THR A 156 6.15 11.05 24.90
CA THR A 156 5.99 10.60 23.51
C THR A 156 4.52 10.28 23.22
N ASP A 157 3.96 10.88 22.17
CA ASP A 157 2.58 10.62 21.77
C ASP A 157 2.41 9.17 21.25
N PRO A 158 1.63 8.32 21.94
CA PRO A 158 1.42 6.94 21.54
C PRO A 158 0.36 6.77 20.43
N SER A 159 -0.28 7.83 19.97
CA SER A 159 -1.48 7.75 19.11
C SER A 159 -1.22 7.02 17.80
N THR A 160 -0.07 7.24 17.16
CA THR A 160 0.33 6.57 15.91
C THR A 160 0.55 5.07 16.15
N ALA A 161 1.29 4.73 17.21
CA ALA A 161 1.52 3.33 17.59
C ALA A 161 0.21 2.63 17.97
N GLN A 162 -0.66 3.31 18.71
CA GLN A 162 -1.97 2.79 19.10
C GLN A 162 -2.86 2.50 17.89
N LYS A 163 -2.91 3.41 16.91
CA LYS A 163 -3.65 3.21 15.66
C LYS A 163 -3.09 2.00 14.90
N LEU A 164 -1.79 1.92 14.76
CA LEU A 164 -1.11 0.81 14.07
C LEU A 164 -1.42 -0.53 14.75
N LEU A 165 -1.15 -0.67 16.04
CA LEU A 165 -1.37 -1.92 16.80
C LEU A 165 -2.84 -2.32 16.87
N THR A 166 -3.77 -1.34 16.89
CA THR A 166 -5.20 -1.60 16.77
C THR A 166 -5.54 -2.23 15.42
N ASN A 167 -4.96 -1.73 14.33
CA ASN A 167 -5.14 -2.30 13.00
C ASN A 167 -4.61 -3.75 12.92
N TYR A 168 -3.45 -4.04 13.52
CA TYR A 168 -2.91 -5.40 13.62
C TYR A 168 -3.86 -6.33 14.39
N LYS A 169 -4.32 -5.91 15.56
CA LYS A 169 -5.29 -6.67 16.36
C LYS A 169 -6.56 -6.98 15.59
N ASN A 170 -7.14 -5.97 14.93
CA ASN A 170 -8.41 -6.10 14.20
C ASN A 170 -8.32 -7.02 12.97
N ASN A 171 -7.13 -7.15 12.37
CA ASN A 171 -6.91 -7.95 11.15
C ASN A 171 -6.23 -9.30 11.41
N SER A 172 -5.89 -9.62 12.65
CA SER A 172 -5.16 -10.85 13.04
C SER A 172 -6.04 -12.05 13.35
N ASN A 173 -7.38 -11.93 13.30
CA ASN A 173 -8.30 -12.97 13.77
C ASN A 173 -8.00 -13.46 15.21
N GLY A 174 -7.63 -12.54 16.10
CA GLY A 174 -7.31 -12.83 17.48
C GLY A 174 -5.88 -13.31 17.75
N LYS A 175 -5.04 -13.44 16.72
CA LYS A 175 -3.64 -13.87 16.85
C LYS A 175 -2.66 -12.73 17.16
N PHE A 176 -3.13 -11.49 17.32
CA PHE A 176 -2.31 -10.35 17.74
C PHE A 176 -3.01 -9.61 18.87
N THR A 177 -2.30 -9.40 19.97
CA THR A 177 -2.76 -8.63 21.12
C THR A 177 -1.73 -7.59 21.48
N TYR A 178 -2.15 -6.50 22.13
CA TYR A 178 -1.21 -5.48 22.54
C TYR A 178 -1.64 -4.79 23.84
N GLU A 179 -0.64 -4.22 24.53
CA GLU A 179 -0.81 -3.33 25.69
C GLU A 179 0.20 -2.20 25.65
N PHE A 180 -0.10 -1.11 26.36
CA PHE A 180 0.82 0.01 26.55
C PHE A 180 1.32 0.01 27.99
N VAL A 181 2.63 0.16 28.15
CA VAL A 181 3.30 0.22 29.46
C VAL A 181 4.14 1.49 29.51
N ASN A 182 3.97 2.28 30.57
CA ASN A 182 4.87 3.40 30.82
C ASN A 182 6.14 2.87 31.53
N PRO A 183 7.33 2.95 30.87
CA PRO A 183 8.58 2.43 31.44
C PRO A 183 9.03 3.19 32.69
N ASP A 184 8.67 4.46 32.85
CA ASP A 184 9.00 5.24 34.06
C ASP A 184 8.19 4.78 35.28
N GLN A 185 6.95 4.33 35.04
CA GLN A 185 6.07 3.79 36.08
C GLN A 185 6.30 2.30 36.36
N ASN A 186 6.81 1.57 35.35
CA ASN A 186 7.05 0.12 35.42
C ASN A 186 8.47 -0.25 34.98
N PRO A 187 9.51 0.25 35.69
CA PRO A 187 10.90 0.08 35.27
C PRO A 187 11.37 -1.40 35.26
N LEU A 188 10.82 -2.22 36.15
CA LEU A 188 11.15 -3.66 36.18
C LEU A 188 10.66 -4.40 34.92
N VAL A 189 9.47 -4.06 34.42
CA VAL A 189 8.93 -4.65 33.19
C VAL A 189 9.76 -4.24 31.98
N ALA A 190 10.13 -2.96 31.89
CA ALA A 190 10.99 -2.45 30.82
C ALA A 190 12.40 -3.10 30.85
N GLN A 191 12.98 -3.27 32.04
CA GLN A 191 14.27 -3.93 32.21
C GLN A 191 14.23 -5.41 31.83
N GLN A 192 13.18 -6.15 32.23
CA GLN A 192 12.98 -7.56 31.87
C GLN A 192 12.81 -7.74 30.36
N ALA A 193 12.15 -6.79 29.70
CA ALA A 193 12.00 -6.76 28.24
C ALA A 193 13.27 -6.27 27.50
N GLY A 194 14.33 -5.86 28.21
CA GLY A 194 15.55 -5.32 27.60
C GLY A 194 15.34 -3.96 26.94
N ILE A 195 14.31 -3.22 27.35
CA ILE A 195 13.95 -1.93 26.75
C ILE A 195 14.82 -0.83 27.33
N THR A 196 15.52 -0.13 26.45
CA THR A 196 16.25 1.11 26.75
C THR A 196 15.70 2.23 25.87
N GLY A 197 15.09 3.25 26.48
CA GLY A 197 14.49 4.40 25.78
C GLY A 197 12.98 4.26 25.56
N ASP A 198 12.41 5.24 24.89
CA ASP A 198 10.97 5.45 24.71
C ASP A 198 10.50 5.08 23.29
N GLY A 199 9.21 4.81 23.13
CA GLY A 199 8.59 4.56 21.81
C GLY A 199 8.89 3.17 21.21
N LYS A 200 9.42 2.22 22.00
CA LYS A 200 9.76 0.87 21.54
C LYS A 200 8.64 -0.12 21.76
N ILE A 201 8.58 -1.14 20.91
CA ILE A 201 7.61 -2.22 21.03
C ILE A 201 8.35 -3.54 21.21
N TYR A 202 8.01 -4.26 22.27
CA TYR A 202 8.47 -5.62 22.52
C TYR A 202 7.41 -6.59 21.99
N LEU A 203 7.78 -7.41 21.01
CA LEU A 203 6.92 -8.43 20.42
C LEU A 203 7.33 -9.80 20.97
N GLN A 204 6.38 -10.59 21.42
CA GLN A 204 6.62 -11.94 21.93
C GLN A 204 5.70 -12.95 21.24
N MET A 205 6.25 -14.08 20.81
CA MET A 205 5.55 -15.25 20.29
C MET A 205 6.11 -16.52 20.92
N GLY A 206 5.36 -17.12 21.84
CA GLY A 206 5.86 -18.24 22.64
C GLY A 206 7.07 -17.83 23.49
N THR A 207 8.22 -18.46 23.28
CA THR A 207 9.50 -18.14 23.95
C THR A 207 10.36 -17.14 23.17
N GLN A 208 10.03 -16.86 21.91
CA GLN A 208 10.77 -15.94 21.06
C GLN A 208 10.30 -14.50 21.28
N HIS A 209 11.22 -13.55 21.14
CA HIS A 209 10.90 -12.14 21.26
C HIS A 209 11.75 -11.29 20.31
N GLU A 210 11.22 -10.14 19.94
CA GLU A 210 11.86 -9.12 19.09
C GLU A 210 11.57 -7.73 19.64
N ILE A 211 12.54 -6.83 19.54
CA ILE A 211 12.37 -5.43 19.92
C ILE A 211 12.32 -4.58 18.67
N VAL A 212 11.22 -3.85 18.51
CA VAL A 212 11.01 -2.90 17.42
C VAL A 212 11.38 -1.51 17.91
N ALA A 213 12.32 -0.87 17.25
CA ALA A 213 12.83 0.44 17.64
C ALA A 213 11.86 1.58 17.29
N THR A 214 11.10 1.44 16.19
CA THR A 214 10.18 2.46 15.68
C THR A 214 8.81 1.82 15.39
N ALA A 215 7.75 2.44 15.84
CA ALA A 215 6.39 1.96 15.63
C ALA A 215 5.91 2.23 14.19
N THR A 216 6.60 1.67 13.19
CA THR A 216 6.20 1.68 11.78
C THR A 216 5.62 0.33 11.38
N GLU A 217 4.77 0.32 10.36
CA GLU A 217 4.21 -0.93 9.83
C GLU A 217 5.31 -1.86 9.33
N GLN A 218 6.31 -1.29 8.65
CA GLN A 218 7.46 -2.04 8.13
C GLN A 218 8.22 -2.75 9.24
N ASP A 219 8.60 -2.04 10.32
CA ASP A 219 9.42 -2.59 11.39
C ASP A 219 8.67 -3.65 12.21
N VAL A 220 7.38 -3.41 12.50
CA VAL A 220 6.54 -4.37 13.24
C VAL A 220 6.32 -5.64 12.41
N THR A 221 6.05 -5.51 11.11
CA THR A 221 5.86 -6.67 10.21
C THR A 221 7.17 -7.47 10.07
N SER A 222 8.30 -6.81 9.88
CA SER A 222 9.62 -7.45 9.82
C SER A 222 9.92 -8.24 11.10
N ALA A 223 9.65 -7.64 12.26
CA ALA A 223 9.86 -8.31 13.53
C ALA A 223 8.95 -9.54 13.72
N MET A 224 7.69 -9.47 13.25
CA MET A 224 6.82 -10.66 13.24
C MET A 224 7.33 -11.76 12.31
N ILE A 225 7.86 -11.41 11.13
CA ILE A 225 8.46 -12.38 10.21
C ILE A 225 9.67 -13.04 10.85
N ARG A 226 10.55 -12.28 11.55
CA ARG A 226 11.67 -12.83 12.29
C ARG A 226 11.24 -13.76 13.43
N LEU A 227 10.17 -13.43 14.15
CA LEU A 227 9.60 -14.32 15.16
C LEU A 227 9.09 -15.65 14.59
N MET A 228 8.56 -15.64 13.37
CA MET A 228 8.12 -16.85 12.67
C MET A 228 9.31 -17.67 12.13
N ASN A 229 10.44 -17.05 11.92
CA ASN A 229 11.68 -17.67 11.43
C ASN A 229 12.82 -17.54 12.46
N PRO A 230 12.74 -18.24 13.60
CA PRO A 230 13.74 -18.13 14.66
C PRO A 230 15.09 -18.76 14.32
N SER A 231 15.10 -19.73 13.39
CA SER A 231 16.33 -20.37 12.92
C SER A 231 16.98 -19.48 11.86
N LYS A 232 18.15 -18.91 12.18
CA LYS A 232 18.92 -18.13 11.23
C LYS A 232 19.50 -19.05 10.16
N GLN A 233 19.13 -18.81 8.91
CA GLN A 233 19.76 -19.46 7.76
C GLN A 233 20.85 -18.56 7.19
N THR A 234 21.96 -19.18 6.75
CA THR A 234 23.08 -18.44 6.16
C THR A 234 23.03 -18.53 4.64
N ILE A 235 22.99 -17.35 4.01
CA ILE A 235 23.07 -17.20 2.56
C ILE A 235 24.48 -16.74 2.21
N TYR A 236 25.14 -17.47 1.36
CA TYR A 236 26.47 -17.15 0.88
C TYR A 236 26.44 -16.55 -0.51
N PHE A 237 27.04 -15.39 -0.66
CA PHE A 237 27.24 -14.75 -1.95
C PHE A 237 28.65 -15.06 -2.47
N LEU A 238 28.73 -15.68 -3.65
CA LEU A 238 30.00 -15.97 -4.29
C LEU A 238 30.75 -14.67 -4.60
N THR A 239 32.07 -14.71 -4.43
CA THR A 239 32.99 -13.61 -4.69
C THR A 239 34.27 -14.12 -5.32
N GLY A 240 34.94 -13.28 -6.09
CA GLY A 240 36.23 -13.64 -6.76
C GLY A 240 36.16 -13.54 -8.27
N HIS A 241 34.97 -13.51 -8.86
CA HIS A 241 34.79 -13.48 -10.33
C HIS A 241 34.17 -12.16 -10.80
N GLY A 242 34.16 -11.11 -9.94
CA GLY A 242 33.61 -9.79 -10.27
C GLY A 242 32.09 -9.73 -10.13
N GLU A 243 31.55 -10.50 -9.21
CA GLU A 243 30.13 -10.48 -8.82
C GLU A 243 29.72 -9.13 -8.22
N ARG A 244 28.42 -8.92 -8.07
CA ARG A 244 27.84 -7.71 -7.48
C ARG A 244 28.30 -7.51 -6.03
N ASP A 245 28.65 -6.26 -5.67
CA ASP A 245 29.12 -5.93 -4.32
C ASP A 245 27.95 -6.01 -3.31
N ILE A 246 28.16 -6.73 -2.21
CA ILE A 246 27.20 -6.88 -1.12
C ILE A 246 27.51 -5.99 0.10
N GLN A 247 28.63 -5.27 0.09
CA GLN A 247 29.12 -4.47 1.23
C GLN A 247 29.06 -2.98 0.98
N ASN A 248 29.42 -2.55 -0.21
CA ASN A 248 29.47 -1.13 -0.57
C ASN A 248 28.29 -0.79 -1.48
N SER A 249 27.54 0.27 -1.13
CA SER A 249 26.42 0.74 -1.93
C SER A 249 26.84 1.28 -3.29
N GLY A 250 26.02 1.05 -4.29
CA GLY A 250 26.21 1.53 -5.65
C GLY A 250 25.10 1.05 -6.56
N ASN A 251 24.93 1.66 -7.73
CA ASN A 251 23.81 1.33 -8.62
C ASN A 251 23.73 -0.17 -8.95
N THR A 252 24.86 -0.85 -9.09
CA THR A 252 24.94 -2.29 -9.40
C THR A 252 25.18 -3.15 -8.15
N ALA A 253 25.31 -2.55 -6.97
CA ALA A 253 25.49 -3.26 -5.71
C ALA A 253 24.17 -3.88 -5.21
N TYR A 254 24.26 -4.73 -4.20
CA TYR A 254 23.12 -5.48 -3.64
C TYR A 254 22.81 -5.11 -2.18
N THR A 255 23.22 -3.92 -1.72
CA THR A 255 23.06 -3.56 -0.30
C THR A 255 21.61 -3.46 0.13
N VAL A 256 20.71 -3.01 -0.76
CA VAL A 256 19.25 -2.96 -0.49
C VAL A 256 18.67 -4.38 -0.40
N ALA A 257 19.07 -5.27 -1.30
CA ALA A 257 18.68 -6.68 -1.27
C ALA A 257 19.16 -7.37 0.01
N MET A 258 20.42 -7.11 0.43
CA MET A 258 20.97 -7.63 1.69
C MET A 258 20.16 -7.19 2.90
N ALA A 259 19.86 -5.89 3.00
CA ALA A 259 19.04 -5.35 4.10
C ALA A 259 17.64 -6.01 4.16
N ALA A 260 17.03 -6.27 3.00
CA ALA A 260 15.74 -6.96 2.92
C ALA A 260 15.82 -8.43 3.38
N LEU A 261 16.89 -9.15 3.05
CA LEU A 261 17.13 -10.52 3.54
C LEU A 261 17.41 -10.54 5.04
N GLU A 262 18.23 -9.63 5.56
CA GLU A 262 18.50 -9.51 7.00
C GLU A 262 17.22 -9.18 7.78
N ALA A 263 16.33 -8.36 7.23
CA ALA A 263 15.02 -8.08 7.81
C ALA A 263 14.14 -9.33 7.96
N LYS A 264 14.42 -10.40 7.19
CA LYS A 264 13.78 -11.72 7.27
C LYS A 264 14.57 -12.73 8.10
N ASN A 265 15.56 -12.30 8.87
CA ASN A 265 16.41 -13.11 9.75
C ASN A 265 17.42 -14.01 9.04
N TYR A 266 17.80 -13.69 7.80
CA TYR A 266 18.92 -14.35 7.14
C TYR A 266 20.25 -13.75 7.59
N VAL A 267 21.29 -14.58 7.62
CA VAL A 267 22.69 -14.16 7.82
C VAL A 267 23.38 -14.17 6.47
N ILE A 268 23.93 -13.03 6.06
CA ILE A 268 24.58 -12.88 4.76
C ILE A 268 26.09 -12.92 4.94
N LYS A 269 26.76 -13.77 4.15
CA LYS A 269 28.22 -13.90 4.16
C LYS A 269 28.79 -13.97 2.74
N PRO A 270 29.97 -13.39 2.49
CA PRO A 270 30.71 -13.66 1.27
C PRO A 270 31.29 -15.09 1.28
N LEU A 271 31.42 -15.69 0.10
CA LEU A 271 32.04 -17.00 -0.12
C LEU A 271 33.10 -16.86 -1.22
N ASN A 272 34.34 -17.18 -0.93
CA ASN A 272 35.42 -17.22 -1.93
C ASN A 272 35.90 -18.66 -2.13
N LEU A 273 35.35 -19.34 -3.14
CA LEU A 273 35.71 -20.73 -3.44
C LEU A 273 37.13 -20.88 -3.94
N ILE A 274 37.71 -19.86 -4.55
CA ILE A 274 39.13 -19.85 -4.99
C ILE A 274 40.04 -19.97 -3.77
N ALA A 275 39.75 -19.22 -2.71
CA ALA A 275 40.55 -19.20 -1.50
C ALA A 275 40.23 -20.36 -0.55
N ASP A 276 38.94 -20.65 -0.34
CA ASP A 276 38.48 -21.59 0.68
C ASP A 276 38.43 -23.04 0.21
N ASN A 277 38.29 -23.26 -1.09
CA ASN A 277 38.19 -24.58 -1.77
C ASN A 277 37.19 -25.54 -1.08
N LYS A 278 36.15 -25.00 -0.47
CA LYS A 278 35.07 -25.73 0.19
C LYS A 278 33.84 -24.86 0.40
N ILE A 279 32.68 -25.49 0.42
CA ILE A 279 31.41 -24.82 0.82
C ILE A 279 31.22 -25.01 2.34
N PRO A 280 30.91 -23.94 3.10
CA PRO A 280 30.62 -24.03 4.53
C PRO A 280 29.38 -24.91 4.82
N THR A 281 29.44 -25.66 5.92
CA THR A 281 28.37 -26.59 6.29
C THR A 281 27.08 -25.91 6.75
N ASP A 282 27.17 -24.63 7.10
CA ASP A 282 26.02 -23.78 7.49
C ASP A 282 25.40 -23.06 6.28
N ALA A 283 25.88 -23.31 5.05
CA ALA A 283 25.30 -22.74 3.85
C ALA A 283 23.90 -23.32 3.60
N SER A 284 22.88 -22.44 3.58
CA SER A 284 21.52 -22.79 3.19
C SER A 284 21.26 -22.49 1.71
N VAL A 285 21.78 -21.38 1.23
CA VAL A 285 21.68 -20.96 -0.18
C VAL A 285 23.02 -20.36 -0.60
N ILE A 286 23.48 -20.67 -1.80
CA ILE A 286 24.59 -19.98 -2.46
C ILE A 286 24.03 -19.14 -3.59
N VAL A 287 24.42 -17.87 -3.65
CA VAL A 287 24.00 -16.91 -4.69
C VAL A 287 25.22 -16.51 -5.52
N ILE A 288 25.11 -16.65 -6.83
CA ILE A 288 26.10 -16.24 -7.82
C ILE A 288 25.52 -15.05 -8.57
N ALA A 289 25.93 -13.84 -8.19
CA ALA A 289 25.27 -12.61 -8.59
C ALA A 289 26.05 -11.87 -9.68
N GLY A 290 25.84 -12.20 -10.94
CA GLY A 290 26.41 -11.52 -12.09
C GLY A 290 27.94 -11.61 -12.14
N PRO A 291 28.54 -12.80 -12.17
CA PRO A 291 29.99 -12.95 -12.34
C PRO A 291 30.41 -12.34 -13.67
N THR A 292 31.49 -11.58 -13.67
CA THR A 292 32.07 -11.02 -14.91
C THR A 292 33.17 -11.91 -15.51
N LYS A 293 33.69 -12.89 -14.74
CA LYS A 293 34.67 -13.87 -15.16
C LYS A 293 34.14 -15.29 -14.96
N PRO A 294 34.55 -16.26 -15.79
CA PRO A 294 34.07 -17.63 -15.65
C PRO A 294 34.52 -18.24 -14.32
N ILE A 295 33.64 -19.08 -13.75
CA ILE A 295 33.94 -19.92 -12.60
C ILE A 295 34.81 -21.10 -13.05
N SER A 296 35.80 -21.47 -12.25
CA SER A 296 36.69 -22.60 -12.60
C SER A 296 35.99 -23.96 -12.49
N ILE A 297 36.51 -24.98 -13.18
CA ILE A 297 35.97 -26.35 -13.13
C ILE A 297 35.99 -26.90 -11.68
N SER A 298 37.02 -26.56 -10.87
CA SER A 298 37.09 -27.00 -9.48
C SER A 298 35.98 -26.39 -8.61
N GLU A 299 35.64 -25.15 -8.84
CA GLU A 299 34.55 -24.47 -8.10
C GLU A 299 33.17 -24.95 -8.56
N GLU A 300 33.02 -25.17 -9.89
CA GLU A 300 31.81 -25.77 -10.46
C GLU A 300 31.55 -27.15 -9.83
N THR A 301 32.59 -28.01 -9.74
CA THR A 301 32.47 -29.32 -9.08
C THR A 301 32.02 -29.23 -7.63
N LEU A 302 32.49 -28.23 -6.85
CA LEU A 302 32.02 -27.98 -5.50
C LEU A 302 30.53 -27.60 -5.47
N LEU A 303 30.08 -26.77 -6.39
CA LEU A 303 28.68 -26.36 -6.52
C LEU A 303 27.80 -27.55 -6.94
N GLN A 304 28.23 -28.36 -7.89
CA GLN A 304 27.57 -29.59 -8.32
C GLN A 304 27.38 -30.55 -7.14
N ASP A 305 28.45 -30.83 -6.39
CA ASP A 305 28.43 -31.65 -5.19
C ASP A 305 27.45 -31.12 -4.15
N TYR A 306 27.43 -29.80 -3.96
CA TYR A 306 26.55 -29.14 -2.99
C TYR A 306 25.07 -29.30 -3.39
N ILE A 307 24.72 -29.06 -4.65
CA ILE A 307 23.35 -29.22 -5.14
C ILE A 307 22.92 -30.68 -5.11
N THR A 308 23.82 -31.60 -5.45
CA THR A 308 23.55 -33.05 -5.43
C THR A 308 23.26 -33.57 -4.01
N LYS A 309 23.81 -32.92 -2.99
CA LYS A 309 23.54 -33.21 -1.56
C LYS A 309 22.30 -32.50 -1.02
N GLY A 310 21.50 -31.87 -1.87
CA GLY A 310 20.28 -31.17 -1.45
C GLY A 310 20.47 -29.68 -1.18
N GLY A 311 21.62 -29.11 -1.52
CA GLY A 311 21.88 -27.68 -1.40
C GLY A 311 21.13 -26.83 -2.44
N ALA A 312 21.09 -25.53 -2.24
CA ALA A 312 20.37 -24.60 -3.10
C ALA A 312 21.30 -23.55 -3.72
N VAL A 313 21.17 -23.32 -5.02
CA VAL A 313 21.97 -22.33 -5.75
C VAL A 313 21.07 -21.44 -6.58
N VAL A 314 21.29 -20.12 -6.48
CA VAL A 314 20.67 -19.10 -7.31
C VAL A 314 21.74 -18.48 -8.19
N ILE A 315 21.57 -18.59 -9.50
CA ILE A 315 22.52 -18.13 -10.51
C ILE A 315 21.88 -16.98 -11.28
N MET A 316 22.57 -15.88 -11.35
CA MET A 316 22.19 -14.70 -12.12
C MET A 316 23.35 -14.35 -13.03
N GLN A 317 23.15 -14.36 -14.35
CA GLN A 317 24.23 -14.19 -15.31
C GLN A 317 23.88 -13.16 -16.38
N GLU A 318 24.77 -12.20 -16.54
CA GLU A 318 24.66 -11.14 -17.55
C GLU A 318 24.93 -11.65 -18.98
N PRO A 319 24.43 -10.94 -20.00
CA PRO A 319 24.82 -11.18 -21.40
C PRO A 319 26.33 -11.16 -21.60
N THR A 320 26.82 -12.01 -22.49
CA THR A 320 28.24 -12.15 -22.76
C THR A 320 28.97 -10.82 -23.03
N PRO A 321 28.41 -9.85 -23.79
CA PRO A 321 29.07 -8.56 -24.02
C PRO A 321 29.32 -7.72 -22.77
N LEU A 322 28.60 -7.97 -21.69
CA LEU A 322 28.77 -7.29 -20.41
C LEU A 322 29.73 -8.04 -19.47
N THR A 323 30.33 -9.14 -19.94
CA THR A 323 31.24 -10.01 -19.18
C THR A 323 32.62 -10.09 -19.82
N GLN A 324 33.52 -10.75 -19.13
CA GLN A 324 34.88 -11.08 -19.61
C GLN A 324 35.03 -12.59 -19.82
N PHE A 325 33.96 -13.30 -20.17
CA PHE A 325 33.99 -14.77 -20.31
C PHE A 325 34.84 -15.25 -21.50
N GLY A 326 35.04 -14.40 -22.48
CA GLY A 326 35.82 -14.76 -23.68
C GLY A 326 35.06 -15.71 -24.59
N THR A 327 35.82 -16.48 -25.39
CA THR A 327 35.26 -17.43 -26.37
C THR A 327 35.28 -18.89 -25.89
N SER A 328 35.90 -19.17 -24.74
CA SER A 328 35.94 -20.53 -24.18
C SER A 328 34.61 -20.85 -23.50
N PRO A 329 34.12 -22.10 -23.56
CA PRO A 329 32.94 -22.51 -22.85
C PRO A 329 33.09 -22.24 -21.34
N ASP A 330 32.10 -21.57 -20.74
CA ASP A 330 32.04 -21.37 -19.31
C ASP A 330 31.67 -22.69 -18.61
N PRO A 331 32.45 -23.19 -17.63
CA PRO A 331 32.17 -24.45 -16.94
C PRO A 331 30.79 -24.50 -16.32
N LEU A 332 30.36 -23.42 -15.65
CA LEU A 332 29.04 -23.34 -15.03
C LEU A 332 27.90 -23.43 -16.05
N SER A 333 28.02 -22.72 -17.17
CA SER A 333 27.03 -22.79 -18.26
C SER A 333 27.00 -24.18 -18.90
N THR A 334 28.15 -24.84 -19.01
CA THR A 334 28.24 -26.21 -19.50
C THR A 334 27.56 -27.21 -18.57
N TYR A 335 27.78 -27.09 -17.27
CA TYR A 335 27.10 -27.89 -16.25
C TYR A 335 25.57 -27.71 -16.31
N LEU A 336 25.09 -26.46 -16.39
CA LEU A 336 23.67 -26.18 -16.50
C LEU A 336 23.04 -26.82 -17.75
N ALA A 337 23.75 -26.77 -18.89
CA ALA A 337 23.26 -27.34 -20.13
C ALA A 337 23.22 -28.88 -20.08
N THR A 338 24.25 -29.53 -19.51
CA THR A 338 24.37 -31.00 -19.51
C THR A 338 23.50 -31.65 -18.43
N ASP A 339 23.55 -31.15 -17.21
CA ASP A 339 22.95 -31.79 -16.04
C ASP A 339 21.51 -31.29 -15.73
N TRP A 340 21.18 -30.08 -16.21
CA TRP A 340 19.85 -29.47 -15.97
C TRP A 340 19.09 -29.17 -17.26
N GLY A 341 19.74 -29.26 -18.42
CA GLY A 341 19.10 -28.91 -19.70
C GLY A 341 18.73 -27.43 -19.80
N ILE A 342 19.44 -26.56 -19.09
CA ILE A 342 19.25 -25.11 -19.11
C ILE A 342 20.42 -24.47 -19.82
N THR A 343 20.17 -23.74 -20.89
CA THR A 343 21.19 -23.05 -21.67
C THR A 343 20.95 -21.57 -21.69
N PHE A 344 21.98 -20.77 -21.48
CA PHE A 344 21.95 -19.34 -21.74
C PHE A 344 22.13 -19.07 -23.23
N ASP A 345 21.22 -18.32 -23.83
CA ASP A 345 21.41 -17.82 -25.19
C ASP A 345 22.48 -16.72 -25.22
N ASN A 346 23.14 -16.60 -26.38
CA ASN A 346 24.08 -15.51 -26.60
C ASN A 346 23.37 -14.33 -27.28
N ASP A 347 22.49 -13.70 -26.51
CA ASP A 347 21.64 -12.61 -26.95
C ASP A 347 21.54 -11.49 -25.90
N LEU A 348 20.95 -10.39 -26.31
CA LEU A 348 20.47 -9.32 -25.44
C LEU A 348 18.99 -9.11 -25.72
N VAL A 349 18.16 -9.24 -24.71
CA VAL A 349 16.71 -9.12 -24.88
C VAL A 349 16.31 -7.68 -25.14
N ILE A 350 15.63 -7.46 -26.24
CA ILE A 350 15.01 -6.18 -26.63
C ILE A 350 13.50 -6.29 -26.47
N ASP A 351 12.89 -5.39 -25.72
CA ASP A 351 11.44 -5.35 -25.51
C ASP A 351 10.86 -4.00 -25.89
N THR A 352 10.19 -3.94 -27.02
CA THR A 352 9.58 -2.69 -27.54
C THR A 352 8.31 -2.27 -26.80
N ASN A 353 7.76 -3.12 -25.93
CA ASN A 353 6.67 -2.71 -25.05
C ASN A 353 7.15 -1.92 -23.83
N SER A 354 8.45 -1.94 -23.55
CA SER A 354 9.08 -1.12 -22.54
C SER A 354 9.41 0.28 -23.08
N ASN A 355 9.26 1.31 -22.24
CA ASN A 355 9.76 2.66 -22.56
C ASN A 355 11.29 2.72 -22.69
N GLN A 356 11.98 1.70 -22.17
CA GLN A 356 13.41 1.47 -22.25
C GLN A 356 13.60 0.11 -22.94
N PRO A 357 13.91 0.03 -24.24
CA PRO A 357 13.94 -1.24 -24.97
C PRO A 357 14.88 -2.30 -24.40
N LEU A 358 15.91 -1.89 -23.65
CA LEU A 358 16.83 -2.78 -22.95
C LEU A 358 16.30 -3.32 -21.62
N TYR A 359 15.10 -2.93 -21.20
CA TYR A 359 14.46 -3.42 -19.97
C TYR A 359 13.37 -4.41 -20.36
N ALA A 360 13.70 -5.69 -20.34
CA ALA A 360 12.75 -6.75 -20.66
C ALA A 360 11.67 -6.83 -19.56
N VAL A 361 10.40 -6.78 -19.97
CA VAL A 361 9.26 -6.83 -19.04
C VAL A 361 8.77 -8.26 -18.89
N ALA A 362 8.56 -8.68 -17.65
CA ALA A 362 7.89 -9.93 -17.32
C ALA A 362 6.42 -9.87 -17.76
N ALA A 363 6.08 -10.55 -18.83
CA ALA A 363 4.71 -10.60 -19.36
C ALA A 363 3.93 -11.81 -18.83
N THR A 364 4.62 -12.91 -18.56
CA THR A 364 4.03 -14.14 -18.08
C THR A 364 4.84 -14.71 -16.93
N TYR A 365 4.14 -15.07 -15.86
CA TYR A 365 4.72 -15.76 -14.71
C TYR A 365 4.28 -17.22 -14.70
N GLY A 366 5.22 -18.15 -14.54
CA GLY A 366 4.97 -19.57 -14.36
C GLY A 366 4.17 -19.86 -13.08
N LYS A 367 3.45 -20.97 -13.03
CA LYS A 367 2.74 -21.39 -11.81
C LYS A 367 3.71 -22.00 -10.81
N HIS A 368 4.30 -21.19 -9.99
CA HIS A 368 5.28 -21.61 -8.98
C HIS A 368 5.14 -20.76 -7.71
N PRO A 369 5.45 -21.27 -6.51
CA PRO A 369 5.38 -20.47 -5.27
C PRO A 369 6.10 -19.12 -5.36
N ILE A 370 7.26 -19.07 -6.02
CA ILE A 370 8.05 -17.83 -6.23
C ILE A 370 7.21 -16.74 -6.90
N THR A 371 6.37 -17.12 -7.88
CA THR A 371 5.64 -16.20 -8.76
C THR A 371 4.14 -16.12 -8.50
N GLU A 372 3.62 -16.92 -7.56
CA GLU A 372 2.17 -17.06 -7.33
C GLU A 372 1.48 -15.71 -7.05
N LYS A 373 2.08 -14.85 -6.24
CA LYS A 373 1.51 -13.54 -5.90
C LYS A 373 2.06 -12.39 -6.74
N LEU A 374 2.93 -12.68 -7.70
CA LEU A 374 3.44 -11.69 -8.64
C LEU A 374 2.57 -11.58 -9.89
N GLN A 375 1.54 -12.42 -10.01
CA GLN A 375 0.58 -12.37 -11.11
C GLN A 375 -0.10 -11.00 -11.16
N GLY A 376 0.04 -10.31 -12.31
CA GLY A 376 -0.50 -8.95 -12.49
C GLY A 376 0.37 -7.81 -11.96
N LEU A 377 1.50 -8.11 -11.30
CA LEU A 377 2.53 -7.13 -10.98
C LEU A 377 3.55 -7.07 -12.11
N VAL A 378 4.26 -5.94 -12.22
CA VAL A 378 5.33 -5.76 -13.19
C VAL A 378 6.66 -6.09 -12.54
N SER A 379 7.49 -6.88 -13.21
CA SER A 379 8.93 -6.99 -12.97
C SER A 379 9.65 -6.71 -14.26
N PHE A 380 10.84 -6.15 -14.21
CA PHE A 380 11.65 -5.93 -15.41
C PHE A 380 13.11 -6.28 -15.15
N PHE A 381 13.77 -6.64 -16.22
CA PHE A 381 15.12 -7.18 -16.24
C PHE A 381 15.98 -6.31 -17.15
N PRO A 382 16.82 -5.43 -16.58
CA PRO A 382 17.68 -4.55 -17.36
C PRO A 382 18.79 -5.36 -18.05
N THR A 383 18.95 -5.17 -19.35
CA THR A 383 20.02 -5.83 -20.12
C THR A 383 20.04 -7.37 -20.02
N ALA A 384 18.87 -7.99 -19.97
CA ALA A 384 18.76 -9.44 -19.79
C ALA A 384 19.21 -10.24 -21.03
N ARG A 385 19.63 -11.47 -20.79
CA ARG A 385 19.75 -12.53 -21.81
C ARG A 385 18.67 -13.57 -21.64
N SER A 386 18.37 -14.30 -22.70
CA SER A 386 17.36 -15.35 -22.64
C SER A 386 17.92 -16.71 -22.24
N LEU A 387 17.02 -17.61 -21.87
CA LEU A 387 17.28 -18.97 -21.42
C LEU A 387 16.48 -19.96 -22.26
N VAL A 388 17.08 -21.09 -22.60
CA VAL A 388 16.42 -22.21 -23.27
C VAL A 388 16.36 -23.41 -22.33
N ILE A 389 15.20 -24.06 -22.28
CA ILE A 389 14.99 -25.34 -21.60
C ILE A 389 14.96 -26.45 -22.67
N ALA A 390 15.83 -27.44 -22.55
CA ALA A 390 15.87 -28.57 -23.45
C ALA A 390 14.57 -29.41 -23.33
N SER A 391 14.07 -29.94 -24.44
CA SER A 391 12.81 -30.70 -24.47
C SER A 391 12.80 -31.93 -23.55
N ASN A 392 13.96 -32.55 -23.33
CA ASN A 392 14.15 -33.72 -22.45
C ASN A 392 15.07 -33.36 -21.29
N ALA A 393 14.97 -32.15 -20.77
CA ALA A 393 15.80 -31.68 -19.68
C ALA A 393 15.66 -32.57 -18.42
N PRO A 394 16.77 -32.95 -17.79
CA PRO A 394 16.74 -33.58 -16.47
C PRO A 394 16.09 -32.65 -15.43
N ASN A 395 15.56 -33.24 -14.35
CA ASN A 395 15.02 -32.47 -13.21
C ASN A 395 13.83 -31.54 -13.56
N ALA A 396 13.20 -31.72 -14.74
CA ALA A 396 12.00 -31.01 -15.20
C ALA A 396 12.04 -29.48 -14.94
N PRO A 397 13.05 -28.73 -15.43
CA PRO A 397 13.11 -27.30 -15.23
C PRO A 397 11.88 -26.60 -15.79
N MET A 398 11.45 -25.53 -15.12
CA MET A 398 10.25 -24.78 -15.47
C MET A 398 10.59 -23.31 -15.66
N ALA A 399 10.06 -22.70 -16.73
CA ALA A 399 10.14 -21.27 -16.94
C ALA A 399 9.33 -20.52 -15.86
N LEU A 400 10.01 -19.64 -15.12
CA LEU A 400 9.39 -18.76 -14.12
C LEU A 400 8.85 -17.49 -14.73
N ILE A 401 9.56 -16.92 -15.70
CA ILE A 401 9.29 -15.62 -16.28
C ILE A 401 9.52 -15.70 -17.78
N SER A 402 8.59 -15.14 -18.54
CA SER A 402 8.75 -14.97 -19.98
C SER A 402 8.30 -13.58 -20.43
N THR A 403 8.94 -13.07 -21.47
CA THR A 403 8.61 -11.81 -22.13
C THR A 403 7.32 -11.91 -22.95
N THR A 404 6.91 -10.81 -23.55
CA THR A 404 5.89 -10.81 -24.60
C THR A 404 6.42 -11.42 -25.90
N SER A 405 5.51 -11.77 -26.81
CA SER A 405 5.88 -12.27 -28.15
C SER A 405 6.49 -11.19 -29.06
N SER A 406 6.41 -9.91 -28.68
CA SER A 406 7.02 -8.80 -29.42
C SER A 406 8.45 -8.50 -29.00
N ALA A 407 8.94 -9.09 -27.90
CA ALA A 407 10.34 -9.04 -27.54
C ALA A 407 11.15 -10.01 -28.42
N TRP A 408 12.44 -9.75 -28.54
CA TRP A 408 13.37 -10.65 -29.24
C TRP A 408 14.74 -10.63 -28.58
N GLY A 409 15.52 -11.67 -28.80
CA GLY A 409 16.93 -11.76 -28.42
C GLY A 409 17.80 -11.25 -29.56
N GLU A 410 18.41 -10.10 -29.39
CA GLU A 410 19.32 -9.49 -30.36
C GLU A 410 20.67 -10.20 -30.28
N THR A 411 21.13 -10.72 -31.43
CA THR A 411 22.40 -11.45 -31.54
C THR A 411 23.51 -10.65 -32.20
N ASP A 412 23.17 -9.50 -32.81
CA ASP A 412 24.15 -8.60 -33.44
C ASP A 412 24.58 -7.47 -32.51
N PHE A 413 25.43 -7.78 -31.56
CA PHE A 413 25.95 -6.79 -30.60
C PHE A 413 26.76 -5.68 -31.26
N SER A 414 27.33 -5.92 -32.46
CA SER A 414 28.12 -4.92 -33.18
C SER A 414 27.23 -3.78 -33.70
N SER A 415 26.08 -4.11 -34.24
CA SER A 415 25.06 -3.13 -34.66
C SER A 415 24.50 -2.34 -33.48
N LEU A 416 24.25 -3.00 -32.35
CA LEU A 416 23.79 -2.34 -31.13
C LEU A 416 24.82 -1.32 -30.61
N GLN A 417 26.12 -1.67 -30.60
CA GLN A 417 27.18 -0.78 -30.14
C GLN A 417 27.43 0.40 -31.09
N SER A 418 27.32 0.20 -32.42
CA SER A 418 27.65 1.22 -33.39
C SER A 418 26.54 2.23 -33.62
N ASN A 419 25.29 1.81 -33.66
CA ASN A 419 24.16 2.61 -34.08
C ASN A 419 23.13 2.87 -32.94
N GLY A 420 23.15 2.11 -31.86
CA GLY A 420 22.18 2.18 -30.77
C GLY A 420 20.75 1.86 -31.19
N GLN A 421 20.55 1.41 -32.43
CA GLN A 421 19.24 1.06 -32.98
C GLN A 421 19.35 -0.33 -33.62
N VAL A 422 18.48 -1.19 -33.17
CA VAL A 422 18.31 -2.55 -33.68
C VAL A 422 16.87 -2.80 -34.04
N SER A 423 16.64 -3.70 -34.98
CA SER A 423 15.32 -4.18 -35.38
C SER A 423 15.37 -5.68 -35.58
N PHE A 424 14.30 -6.36 -35.19
CA PHE A 424 14.21 -7.81 -35.34
C PHE A 424 14.53 -8.28 -36.75
N GLN A 425 15.49 -9.20 -36.86
CA GLN A 425 15.92 -9.82 -38.12
C GLN A 425 15.56 -11.31 -38.11
N GLN A 426 14.56 -11.69 -38.91
CA GLN A 426 14.08 -13.06 -39.00
C GLN A 426 15.18 -14.02 -39.45
N GLY A 427 15.38 -15.12 -38.70
CA GLY A 427 16.42 -16.11 -38.98
C GLY A 427 17.81 -15.79 -38.46
N LYS A 428 17.98 -14.60 -37.84
CA LYS A 428 19.20 -14.19 -37.14
C LYS A 428 18.92 -14.03 -35.65
N ASP A 429 17.91 -13.25 -35.31
CA ASP A 429 17.53 -13.00 -33.94
C ASP A 429 16.59 -14.07 -33.40
N ILE A 430 16.51 -14.18 -32.07
CA ILE A 430 15.68 -15.14 -31.37
C ILE A 430 14.32 -14.53 -31.16
N PRO A 431 13.23 -15.08 -31.74
CA PRO A 431 11.89 -14.53 -31.58
C PRO A 431 11.31 -14.78 -30.17
N GLY A 432 10.56 -13.82 -29.64
CA GLY A 432 9.81 -13.99 -28.39
C GLY A 432 8.58 -14.92 -28.51
N PRO A 433 7.99 -15.35 -27.39
CA PRO A 433 8.35 -14.96 -26.03
C PRO A 433 9.63 -15.65 -25.54
N LEU A 434 10.48 -14.89 -24.84
CA LEU A 434 11.77 -15.33 -24.33
C LEU A 434 11.68 -15.66 -22.83
N THR A 435 12.31 -16.75 -22.40
CA THR A 435 12.42 -17.09 -20.97
C THR A 435 13.54 -16.29 -20.32
N LEU A 436 13.23 -15.60 -19.22
CA LEU A 436 14.17 -14.78 -18.45
C LEU A 436 14.63 -15.44 -17.16
N ALA A 437 13.85 -16.36 -16.64
CA ALA A 437 14.20 -17.11 -15.42
C ALA A 437 13.63 -18.53 -15.46
N VAL A 438 14.39 -19.46 -14.87
CA VAL A 438 14.07 -20.88 -14.80
C VAL A 438 14.26 -21.37 -13.37
N VAL A 439 13.41 -22.29 -12.93
CA VAL A 439 13.53 -23.01 -11.66
C VAL A 439 13.59 -24.51 -11.91
N ALA A 440 14.38 -25.23 -11.14
CA ALA A 440 14.44 -26.68 -11.15
C ALA A 440 14.73 -27.24 -9.75
N GLN A 441 14.34 -28.47 -9.53
CA GLN A 441 14.64 -29.22 -8.29
C GLN A 441 15.06 -30.64 -8.66
N ASN A 442 16.16 -31.10 -8.08
CA ASN A 442 16.60 -32.47 -8.31
C ASN A 442 15.88 -33.45 -7.35
N THR A 443 16.09 -34.75 -7.57
CA THR A 443 15.47 -35.82 -6.76
C THR A 443 15.99 -35.90 -5.32
N THR A 444 17.12 -35.29 -5.01
CA THR A 444 17.70 -35.20 -3.65
C THR A 444 17.23 -33.99 -2.88
N GLY A 445 16.38 -33.13 -3.49
CA GLY A 445 15.87 -31.91 -2.88
C GLY A 445 16.76 -30.68 -3.11
N GLY A 446 17.78 -30.76 -3.96
CA GLY A 446 18.60 -29.62 -4.34
C GLY A 446 17.81 -28.65 -5.23
N HIS A 447 17.88 -27.36 -4.92
CA HIS A 447 17.15 -26.31 -5.63
C HIS A 447 18.10 -25.52 -6.53
N LEU A 448 17.63 -25.24 -7.75
CA LEU A 448 18.34 -24.40 -8.71
C LEU A 448 17.39 -23.33 -9.25
N ILE A 449 17.82 -22.07 -9.19
CA ILE A 449 17.15 -20.96 -9.86
C ILE A 449 18.17 -20.27 -10.74
N VAL A 450 17.79 -19.98 -11.98
CA VAL A 450 18.65 -19.33 -12.95
C VAL A 450 17.92 -18.12 -13.54
N PHE A 451 18.57 -16.96 -13.48
CA PHE A 451 18.10 -15.72 -14.10
C PHE A 451 19.08 -15.29 -15.19
N GLY A 452 18.58 -14.77 -16.28
CA GLY A 452 19.37 -14.19 -17.38
C GLY A 452 19.75 -12.73 -17.15
N ASP A 453 19.68 -12.24 -15.93
CA ASP A 453 20.04 -10.89 -15.52
C ASP A 453 20.36 -10.88 -14.02
N ALA A 454 21.27 -10.03 -13.60
CA ALA A 454 21.56 -9.79 -12.18
C ALA A 454 21.17 -8.37 -11.75
N ASP A 455 21.02 -7.44 -12.68
CA ASP A 455 20.76 -6.04 -12.37
C ASP A 455 19.36 -5.81 -11.79
N PHE A 456 18.38 -6.68 -12.06
CA PHE A 456 17.01 -6.54 -11.52
C PHE A 456 16.97 -6.52 -9.98
N ALA A 457 17.94 -7.15 -9.30
CA ALA A 457 18.05 -7.19 -7.84
C ALA A 457 19.05 -6.18 -7.28
N SER A 458 19.65 -5.32 -8.12
CA SER A 458 20.62 -4.30 -7.70
C SER A 458 19.96 -3.14 -6.94
N ASP A 459 20.78 -2.33 -6.26
CA ASP A 459 20.32 -1.16 -5.50
C ASP A 459 19.52 -0.17 -6.37
N ALA A 460 19.82 -0.08 -7.67
CA ALA A 460 19.08 0.75 -8.60
C ALA A 460 17.67 0.23 -8.90
N PHE A 461 17.47 -1.09 -8.87
CA PHE A 461 16.25 -1.70 -9.41
C PHE A 461 15.47 -2.56 -8.40
N PHE A 462 16.06 -2.95 -7.29
CA PHE A 462 15.43 -3.80 -6.27
C PHE A 462 14.09 -3.26 -5.78
N SER A 463 14.04 -1.96 -5.47
CA SER A 463 12.81 -1.33 -4.94
C SER A 463 11.80 -0.93 -6.02
N GLN A 464 12.08 -1.27 -7.29
CA GLN A 464 11.20 -0.90 -8.39
C GLN A 464 10.22 -2.04 -8.70
N TYR A 465 8.92 -1.72 -8.67
CA TYR A 465 7.85 -2.70 -8.96
C TYR A 465 7.99 -3.97 -8.11
N ALA A 466 7.90 -5.16 -8.72
CA ALA A 466 8.00 -6.45 -8.03
C ALA A 466 9.39 -7.11 -8.12
N ASN A 467 10.44 -6.37 -8.49
CA ASN A 467 11.78 -6.92 -8.63
C ASN A 467 12.33 -7.49 -7.32
N GLY A 468 12.22 -6.70 -6.23
CA GLY A 468 12.66 -7.15 -4.91
C GLY A 468 11.88 -8.37 -4.42
N ASP A 469 10.57 -8.39 -4.61
CA ASP A 469 9.74 -9.54 -4.23
C ASP A 469 10.14 -10.81 -5.02
N MET A 470 10.44 -10.67 -6.31
CA MET A 470 10.92 -11.78 -7.13
C MET A 470 12.24 -12.35 -6.58
N PHE A 471 13.19 -11.50 -6.26
CA PHE A 471 14.48 -11.92 -5.70
C PHE A 471 14.30 -12.58 -4.32
N ILE A 472 13.58 -11.95 -3.42
CA ILE A 472 13.35 -12.47 -2.06
C ILE A 472 12.60 -13.80 -2.08
N ASN A 473 11.55 -13.91 -2.90
CA ASN A 473 10.80 -15.17 -3.05
C ASN A 473 11.67 -16.30 -3.61
N ALA A 474 12.58 -15.98 -4.54
CA ALA A 474 13.54 -16.95 -5.07
C ALA A 474 14.47 -17.47 -3.96
N ILE A 475 14.98 -16.59 -3.11
CA ILE A 475 15.82 -16.97 -1.97
C ILE A 475 15.03 -17.77 -0.92
N ASP A 476 13.82 -17.35 -0.56
CA ASP A 476 12.96 -18.06 0.39
C ASP A 476 12.67 -19.50 -0.08
N TRP A 477 12.35 -19.65 -1.37
CA TRP A 477 12.08 -20.97 -1.93
C TRP A 477 13.35 -21.82 -1.98
N ALA A 478 14.48 -21.23 -2.40
CA ALA A 478 15.78 -21.89 -2.41
C ALA A 478 16.15 -22.42 -1.01
N GLY A 479 15.97 -21.60 0.03
CA GLY A 479 16.23 -21.96 1.42
C GLY A 479 15.18 -22.88 2.06
N GLY A 480 14.16 -23.32 1.31
CA GLY A 480 13.08 -24.16 1.84
C GLY A 480 12.13 -23.45 2.79
N GLN A 481 12.15 -22.11 2.84
CA GLN A 481 11.30 -21.27 3.70
C GLN A 481 9.98 -20.94 3.01
N THR A 482 9.25 -21.95 2.56
CA THR A 482 8.02 -21.77 1.77
C THR A 482 6.93 -20.96 2.49
N GLN A 483 6.89 -21.01 3.84
CA GLN A 483 5.99 -20.22 4.65
C GLN A 483 6.32 -18.72 4.65
N LEU A 484 7.54 -18.33 4.29
CA LEU A 484 7.99 -16.94 4.22
C LEU A 484 7.84 -16.32 2.82
N ILE A 485 7.55 -17.13 1.81
CA ILE A 485 7.35 -16.67 0.44
C ILE A 485 6.18 -15.66 0.42
N ASN A 486 6.39 -14.53 -0.23
CA ASN A 486 5.45 -13.40 -0.28
C ASN A 486 5.17 -12.74 1.09
N LEU A 487 5.97 -12.98 2.11
CA LEU A 487 5.96 -12.23 3.36
C LEU A 487 7.13 -11.25 3.33
N THR A 488 6.92 -10.12 2.70
CA THR A 488 7.87 -9.00 2.65
C THR A 488 7.39 -7.87 3.55
N SER A 489 8.32 -7.05 4.01
CA SER A 489 7.94 -5.83 4.71
C SER A 489 7.41 -4.82 3.72
N PRO A 490 6.31 -4.11 4.03
CA PRO A 490 5.83 -3.06 3.15
C PRO A 490 6.91 -1.98 3.00
N SER A 491 7.21 -1.62 1.76
CA SER A 491 8.13 -0.52 1.47
C SER A 491 7.45 0.82 1.73
N ALA A 492 8.22 1.80 2.22
CA ALA A 492 7.74 3.16 2.33
C ALA A 492 7.53 3.74 0.92
N ILE A 493 6.28 4.04 0.56
CA ILE A 493 5.97 4.67 -0.71
C ILE A 493 6.38 6.14 -0.64
N ALA A 494 7.48 6.50 -1.28
CA ALA A 494 7.86 7.89 -1.47
C ALA A 494 6.93 8.52 -2.53
N ARG A 495 6.17 9.54 -2.13
CA ARG A 495 5.26 10.24 -3.02
C ARG A 495 5.80 11.59 -3.39
N THR A 496 5.83 11.86 -4.68
CA THR A 496 6.00 13.21 -5.20
C THR A 496 4.63 13.76 -5.57
N PHE A 497 4.25 14.87 -4.96
CA PHE A 497 3.04 15.59 -5.36
C PHE A 497 3.31 16.26 -6.71
N VAL A 498 2.79 15.66 -7.77
CA VAL A 498 2.82 16.27 -9.10
C VAL A 498 1.57 17.12 -9.23
N LEU A 499 1.75 18.43 -9.23
CA LEU A 499 0.64 19.36 -9.52
C LEU A 499 0.06 19.03 -10.90
N PRO A 500 -1.27 18.83 -11.01
CA PRO A 500 -1.90 18.65 -12.31
C PRO A 500 -1.58 19.86 -13.19
N SER A 501 -1.45 19.64 -14.49
CA SER A 501 -1.20 20.72 -15.45
C SER A 501 -2.23 21.83 -15.27
N SER A 502 -1.84 23.09 -15.51
CA SER A 502 -2.71 24.27 -15.39
C SER A 502 -4.02 24.10 -16.16
N LEU A 503 -4.01 23.34 -17.23
CA LEU A 503 -5.17 23.01 -18.07
C LEU A 503 -6.19 22.15 -17.31
N TRP A 504 -5.76 21.16 -16.54
CA TRP A 504 -6.63 20.32 -15.69
C TRP A 504 -7.24 21.11 -14.53
N LEU A 505 -6.48 22.02 -13.91
CA LEU A 505 -7.01 22.90 -12.87
C LEU A 505 -8.08 23.84 -13.41
N LEU A 506 -7.90 24.35 -14.64
CA LEU A 506 -8.88 25.20 -15.32
C LEU A 506 -10.15 24.41 -15.66
N VAL A 507 -10.03 23.18 -16.17
CA VAL A 507 -11.18 22.30 -16.45
C VAL A 507 -11.95 21.97 -15.18
N MET A 508 -11.28 21.66 -14.07
CA MET A 508 -11.94 21.45 -12.78
C MET A 508 -12.65 22.71 -12.30
N ALA A 509 -11.98 23.88 -12.35
CA ALA A 509 -12.57 25.14 -11.93
C ALA A 509 -13.84 25.47 -12.75
N ILE A 510 -13.80 25.34 -14.08
CA ILE A 510 -14.97 25.56 -14.95
C ILE A 510 -16.09 24.55 -14.64
N SER A 511 -15.76 23.29 -14.42
CA SER A 511 -16.75 22.24 -14.12
C SER A 511 -17.49 22.52 -12.82
N PHE A 512 -16.78 22.85 -11.73
CA PHE A 512 -17.38 23.08 -10.42
C PHE A 512 -18.04 24.45 -10.30
N LEU A 513 -17.46 25.52 -10.87
CA LEU A 513 -17.95 26.88 -10.71
C LEU A 513 -19.01 27.27 -11.76
N CYS A 514 -18.99 26.68 -12.94
CA CYS A 514 -19.87 27.08 -14.04
C CYS A 514 -20.85 25.99 -14.46
N ILE A 515 -20.37 24.77 -14.76
CA ILE A 515 -21.24 23.71 -15.31
C ILE A 515 -22.22 23.21 -14.27
N LEU A 516 -21.78 22.87 -13.08
CA LEU A 516 -22.62 22.28 -12.05
C LEU A 516 -23.72 23.26 -11.55
N PRO A 517 -23.42 24.54 -11.19
CA PRO A 517 -24.45 25.52 -10.90
C PRO A 517 -25.35 25.84 -12.11
N GLY A 518 -24.79 25.87 -13.31
CA GLY A 518 -25.54 26.10 -14.55
C GLY A 518 -26.63 25.05 -14.80
N VAL A 519 -26.30 23.77 -14.61
CA VAL A 519 -27.26 22.65 -14.73
C VAL A 519 -28.37 22.77 -13.68
N ILE A 520 -28.03 23.14 -12.44
CA ILE A 520 -29.02 23.32 -11.36
C ILE A 520 -29.96 24.47 -11.68
N ILE A 521 -29.43 25.61 -12.13
CA ILE A 521 -30.22 26.78 -12.50
C ILE A 521 -31.12 26.45 -13.70
N ALA A 522 -30.58 25.80 -14.73
CA ALA A 522 -31.37 25.39 -15.91
C ALA A 522 -32.51 24.44 -15.50
N GLY A 523 -32.25 23.45 -14.67
CA GLY A 523 -33.28 22.56 -14.13
C GLY A 523 -34.34 23.30 -13.34
N GLY A 524 -33.93 24.29 -12.53
CA GLY A 524 -34.84 25.17 -11.78
C GLY A 524 -35.74 25.98 -12.69
N VAL A 525 -35.17 26.61 -13.72
CA VAL A 525 -35.91 27.41 -14.72
C VAL A 525 -36.89 26.54 -15.52
N VAL A 526 -36.45 25.37 -16.00
CA VAL A 526 -37.32 24.42 -16.69
C VAL A 526 -38.47 23.96 -15.79
N SER A 527 -38.20 23.60 -14.54
CA SER A 527 -39.24 23.25 -13.60
C SER A 527 -40.23 24.39 -13.32
N TRP A 528 -39.72 25.62 -13.22
CA TRP A 528 -40.56 26.80 -13.05
C TRP A 528 -41.45 27.06 -14.28
N LEU A 529 -40.90 26.96 -15.49
CA LEU A 529 -41.66 27.13 -16.76
C LEU A 529 -42.76 26.09 -16.90
N ILE A 530 -42.46 24.80 -16.60
CA ILE A 530 -43.44 23.72 -16.65
C ILE A 530 -44.60 23.96 -15.62
N ARG A 531 -44.27 24.45 -14.45
CA ARG A 531 -45.32 24.77 -13.43
C ARG A 531 -46.16 25.96 -13.86
N ARG A 532 -45.55 26.98 -14.50
CA ARG A 532 -46.28 28.16 -14.98
C ARG A 532 -47.18 27.84 -16.21
N SER A 533 -46.82 26.88 -17.04
CA SER A 533 -47.63 26.45 -18.18
C SER A 533 -48.80 25.52 -17.79
N ARG A 534 -48.81 24.97 -16.56
CA ARG A 534 -49.86 24.08 -16.04
C ARG A 534 -50.81 24.77 -15.06
N GLY A 535 -50.62 26.05 -14.74
CA GLY A 535 -51.50 26.90 -13.94
C GLY A 535 -52.12 27.97 -14.77
#